data_1e5fccf53a8a3c7c972903a995da9cf9
#
_entry.id   1e5fccf53a8a3c7c972903a995da9cf9
#
_cell.length_a   1.000
_cell.length_b   1.000
_cell.length_c   1.000
_cell.angle_alpha   90.00
_cell.angle_beta   90.00
_cell.angle_gamma   90.00
#
_symmetry.space_group_name_H-M   'P 1'
#
loop_
_entity.id
_entity.type
_entity.pdbx_description
1 polymer ?
#
loop_
_entity_poly.entity_id
_entity_poly.type
_entity_poly.pdbx_seq_one_letter_code
_entity_poly.pdbx_strand_id
1 'polypeptide(L)'
;MLLSDVSVFMRRCRLRICPQGFLQTGRADRGLLGAVLLIALAVLAGRPTPAAGLTDCRAGRRTATTRPTACPEVTDVWLLNTRRLPGICRLPETVAPGVEQFDSSSQHWLPADLGGIVAGTQPLVIFIHGNRYDPCSAKRQGLQLARRCASLCGPADAQTLIYSWPSQQDGRLLKDGRSKYRRCYTEGYYLAWLLGQLAPDRPVVFVGYSFGALITLEALDNLLTAEAAGRPVSPWRHRPGETRLVFIAPAVRCDAFAPCGPYRDTLECVDCLSLTINSRDDALRFFHLLNQQTKVDALGFTGMPRRWVPSEVAYSAVDAHQIIGREHGFPLYLRSTTLMRRICGDSYGGTLHSQTAEPTPAASFEAAAVSQAALLTLAASSD
;
A
#
# COMPACT_ATOMS: atom_id res chain seq x y z
N MET A 1 6.41 26.65 34.15
CA MET A 1 5.63 26.25 32.95
C MET A 1 6.53 26.22 31.73
N LEU A 2 7.68 25.51 31.78
CA LEU A 2 8.72 25.46 30.73
C LEU A 2 9.43 24.10 30.64
N LEU A 3 8.88 23.01 31.20
CA LEU A 3 9.48 21.68 31.22
C LEU A 3 8.69 20.61 30.45
N SER A 4 7.50 20.94 29.92
CA SER A 4 6.66 20.02 29.13
C SER A 4 7.07 19.93 27.66
N ASP A 5 7.68 20.98 27.09
CA ASP A 5 7.97 21.02 25.64
C ASP A 5 9.25 20.28 25.21
N VAL A 6 10.20 20.09 26.12
CA VAL A 6 11.47 19.39 25.81
C VAL A 6 11.23 17.88 25.66
N SER A 7 10.27 17.32 26.39
CA SER A 7 9.91 15.88 26.29
C SER A 7 9.26 15.51 24.95
N VAL A 8 8.51 16.42 24.35
CA VAL A 8 7.86 16.24 23.04
C VAL A 8 8.93 16.37 21.92
N PHE A 9 9.91 17.27 22.07
CA PHE A 9 10.97 17.46 21.09
C PHE A 9 11.95 16.28 21.05
N MET A 10 12.29 15.69 22.20
CA MET A 10 13.21 14.52 22.27
C MET A 10 12.58 13.22 21.72
N ARG A 11 11.25 13.08 21.72
CA ARG A 11 10.55 11.93 21.13
C ARG A 11 10.50 11.98 19.60
N ARG A 12 10.67 13.17 19.00
CA ARG A 12 10.58 13.37 17.53
C ARG A 12 11.92 13.26 16.79
N CYS A 13 13.06 13.36 17.50
CA CYS A 13 14.37 13.12 16.89
C CYS A 13 14.69 11.62 16.79
N ARG A 14 13.89 10.82 16.07
CA ARG A 14 14.39 9.57 15.50
C ARG A 14 15.34 9.96 14.37
N LEU A 15 16.63 9.84 14.62
CA LEU A 15 17.65 9.87 13.57
C LEU A 15 17.28 8.79 12.54
N ARG A 16 16.57 9.20 11.48
CA ARG A 16 16.38 8.38 10.28
C ARG A 16 17.75 8.33 9.59
N ILE A 17 18.49 7.27 9.84
CA ILE A 17 19.77 7.01 9.16
C ILE A 17 19.43 6.80 7.68
N CYS A 18 19.84 7.75 6.85
CA CYS A 18 19.76 7.64 5.40
C CYS A 18 20.56 6.39 4.95
N PRO A 19 19.98 5.46 4.16
CA PRO A 19 20.61 4.16 3.87
C PRO A 19 21.90 4.23 3.02
N GLN A 20 22.36 5.43 2.62
CA GLN A 20 23.50 5.60 1.73
C GLN A 20 24.89 5.60 2.41
N GLY A 21 24.96 5.40 3.73
CA GLY A 21 26.19 5.50 4.49
C GLY A 21 26.56 4.28 5.32
N PHE A 22 26.65 3.06 4.76
CA PHE A 22 27.28 1.96 5.48
C PHE A 22 28.36 1.27 4.64
N LEU A 23 29.62 1.53 5.02
CA LEU A 23 30.79 0.78 4.60
C LEU A 23 30.67 -0.68 5.09
N GLN A 24 30.99 -1.60 4.21
CA GLN A 24 31.05 -3.04 4.47
C GLN A 24 32.16 -3.38 5.45
N THR A 25 31.84 -3.90 6.62
CA THR A 25 32.74 -4.82 7.35
C THR A 25 31.90 -5.79 8.18
N GLY A 26 32.10 -7.08 8.00
CA GLY A 26 31.59 -8.11 8.94
C GLY A 26 31.29 -9.46 8.31
N ARG A 27 32.11 -10.45 8.62
CA ARG A 27 32.08 -11.85 8.22
C ARG A 27 30.72 -12.53 8.43
N ALA A 28 30.28 -13.28 7.44
CA ALA A 28 29.05 -14.04 7.42
C ALA A 28 29.20 -15.39 8.13
N ASP A 29 28.25 -15.71 8.99
CA ASP A 29 28.01 -17.03 9.54
C ASP A 29 27.35 -17.94 8.49
N ARG A 30 28.01 -19.06 8.13
CA ARG A 30 27.63 -19.93 7.01
C ARG A 30 26.62 -21.05 7.37
N GLY A 31 26.11 -21.10 8.59
CA GLY A 31 25.36 -22.26 9.10
C GLY A 31 23.84 -22.27 8.88
N LEU A 32 23.20 -21.12 8.66
CA LEU A 32 21.72 -21.02 8.60
C LEU A 32 21.14 -20.93 7.18
N LEU A 33 21.97 -20.87 6.16
CA LEU A 33 21.56 -20.64 4.77
C LEU A 33 20.94 -21.87 4.07
N GLY A 34 21.18 -23.09 4.56
CA GLY A 34 20.76 -24.30 3.86
C GLY A 34 19.25 -24.62 3.97
N ALA A 35 18.63 -24.38 5.11
CA ALA A 35 17.24 -24.76 5.36
C ALA A 35 16.22 -23.75 4.81
N VAL A 36 16.57 -22.46 4.73
CA VAL A 36 15.68 -21.39 4.24
C VAL A 36 15.60 -21.40 2.71
N LEU A 37 16.62 -21.90 2.02
CA LEU A 37 16.69 -21.92 0.56
C LEU A 37 15.71 -22.93 -0.07
N LEU A 38 15.47 -24.08 0.59
CA LEU A 38 14.59 -25.13 0.07
C LEU A 38 13.10 -24.80 0.19
N ILE A 39 12.70 -24.07 1.22
CA ILE A 39 11.29 -23.66 1.42
C ILE A 39 10.92 -22.48 0.53
N ALA A 40 11.86 -21.55 0.29
CA ALA A 40 11.64 -20.40 -0.60
C ALA A 40 11.51 -20.80 -2.08
N LEU A 41 12.14 -21.91 -2.51
CA LEU A 41 12.06 -22.42 -3.88
C LEU A 41 10.71 -23.06 -4.20
N ALA A 42 10.00 -23.63 -3.23
CA ALA A 42 8.70 -24.27 -3.44
C ALA A 42 7.54 -23.27 -3.64
N VAL A 43 7.63 -22.07 -3.07
CA VAL A 43 6.60 -21.02 -3.13
C VAL A 43 6.71 -20.21 -4.43
N LEU A 44 7.81 -20.31 -5.15
CA LEU A 44 8.17 -19.43 -6.27
C LEU A 44 8.18 -20.11 -7.64
N ALA A 45 7.78 -21.38 -7.70
CA ALA A 45 7.56 -22.09 -8.95
C ALA A 45 6.27 -21.70 -9.71
N GLY A 46 5.77 -20.48 -9.53
CA GLY A 46 4.93 -19.81 -10.52
C GLY A 46 5.75 -19.66 -11.78
N ARG A 47 5.39 -20.43 -12.83
CA ARG A 47 6.08 -20.55 -14.12
C ARG A 47 6.63 -19.21 -14.61
N PRO A 48 7.89 -19.12 -15.04
CA PRO A 48 8.40 -17.94 -15.71
C PRO A 48 7.63 -17.77 -17.02
N THR A 49 6.89 -16.68 -17.14
CA THR A 49 6.47 -16.19 -18.45
C THR A 49 7.73 -15.75 -19.19
N PRO A 50 7.93 -16.14 -20.46
CA PRO A 50 9.12 -15.77 -21.22
C PRO A 50 9.25 -14.24 -21.29
N ALA A 51 10.46 -13.76 -21.14
CA ALA A 51 10.82 -12.37 -21.34
C ALA A 51 10.48 -11.97 -22.78
N ALA A 52 9.33 -11.33 -22.95
CA ALA A 52 9.00 -10.66 -24.20
C ALA A 52 9.77 -9.33 -24.22
N GLY A 53 10.53 -9.13 -25.30
CA GLY A 53 11.26 -7.91 -25.57
C GLY A 53 10.37 -6.67 -25.48
N LEU A 54 11.01 -5.51 -25.38
CA LEU A 54 10.44 -4.16 -25.41
C LEU A 54 9.48 -3.99 -26.62
N THR A 55 8.28 -4.49 -26.48
CA THR A 55 7.21 -4.32 -27.44
C THR A 55 6.03 -3.72 -26.72
N ASP A 56 5.61 -2.60 -27.27
CA ASP A 56 4.34 -1.88 -27.15
C ASP A 56 3.34 -2.52 -26.17
N CYS A 57 2.98 -1.82 -25.09
CA CYS A 57 1.94 -2.25 -24.15
C CYS A 57 0.54 -2.15 -24.81
N ARG A 58 0.37 -2.80 -25.97
CA ARG A 58 -0.94 -2.93 -26.59
C ARG A 58 -1.83 -3.83 -25.74
N ALA A 59 -3.02 -3.37 -25.44
CA ALA A 59 -4.10 -4.20 -24.90
C ALA A 59 -4.30 -5.38 -25.85
N GLY A 60 -3.97 -6.60 -25.40
CA GLY A 60 -3.96 -7.80 -26.24
C GLY A 60 -5.26 -7.96 -27.03
N ARG A 61 -5.16 -7.96 -28.34
CA ARG A 61 -6.27 -8.22 -29.27
C ARG A 61 -6.67 -9.70 -29.13
N ARG A 62 -7.71 -9.98 -28.35
CA ARG A 62 -8.40 -11.27 -28.38
C ARG A 62 -9.36 -11.27 -29.57
N THR A 63 -9.20 -12.21 -30.47
CA THR A 63 -10.22 -12.54 -31.47
C THR A 63 -11.46 -13.04 -30.73
N ALA A 64 -12.52 -12.26 -30.70
CA ALA A 64 -13.77 -12.56 -30.02
C ALA A 64 -14.86 -12.89 -31.03
N THR A 65 -15.41 -14.08 -30.91
CA THR A 65 -16.73 -14.47 -31.36
C THR A 65 -17.63 -14.63 -30.13
N THR A 66 -18.02 -13.52 -29.55
CA THR A 66 -19.23 -13.26 -28.74
C THR A 66 -19.17 -11.79 -28.37
N ARG A 67 -20.26 -11.05 -28.62
CA ARG A 67 -20.38 -9.62 -28.31
C ARG A 67 -20.06 -9.44 -26.83
N PRO A 68 -18.95 -8.83 -26.45
CA PRO A 68 -18.69 -8.55 -25.05
C PRO A 68 -19.73 -7.53 -24.60
N THR A 69 -20.36 -7.76 -23.46
CA THR A 69 -20.97 -6.70 -22.64
C THR A 69 -19.93 -5.57 -22.62
N ALA A 70 -20.33 -4.39 -23.09
CA ALA A 70 -19.41 -3.24 -23.21
C ALA A 70 -18.68 -3.09 -21.88
N CYS A 71 -17.35 -3.17 -21.94
CA CYS A 71 -16.53 -2.93 -20.76
C CYS A 71 -16.82 -1.49 -20.32
N PRO A 72 -17.18 -1.24 -19.04
CA PRO A 72 -17.52 0.12 -18.62
C PRO A 72 -16.36 1.05 -18.98
N GLU A 73 -16.70 2.15 -19.60
CA GLU A 73 -15.74 3.15 -20.02
C GLU A 73 -15.14 3.77 -18.74
N VAL A 74 -13.83 3.68 -18.61
CA VAL A 74 -13.11 4.32 -17.52
C VAL A 74 -12.42 5.54 -18.11
N THR A 75 -12.87 6.67 -17.69
CA THR A 75 -12.33 7.98 -18.07
C THR A 75 -11.35 8.44 -16.98
N ASP A 76 -10.45 9.35 -17.32
CA ASP A 76 -9.58 10.06 -16.40
C ASP A 76 -8.63 9.16 -15.57
N VAL A 77 -7.90 8.28 -16.25
CA VAL A 77 -6.86 7.43 -15.64
C VAL A 77 -5.48 7.96 -16.00
N TRP A 78 -4.68 8.19 -14.98
CA TRP A 78 -3.34 8.77 -15.06
C TRP A 78 -2.30 7.80 -14.54
N LEU A 79 -1.05 7.96 -14.98
CA LEU A 79 0.12 7.28 -14.48
C LEU A 79 1.17 8.31 -14.08
N LEU A 80 1.67 8.21 -12.85
CA LEU A 80 2.86 8.92 -12.40
C LEU A 80 4.00 7.92 -12.26
N ASN A 81 5.11 8.15 -12.95
CA ASN A 81 6.23 7.24 -13.06
C ASN A 81 7.49 7.79 -12.37
N THR A 82 7.88 7.17 -11.27
CA THR A 82 9.08 7.52 -10.50
C THR A 82 10.26 6.59 -10.77
N ARG A 83 10.14 5.64 -11.72
CA ARG A 83 11.13 4.57 -11.93
C ARG A 83 12.53 5.05 -12.28
N ARG A 84 12.62 6.23 -12.91
CA ARG A 84 13.90 6.85 -13.30
C ARG A 84 14.42 7.85 -12.29
N LEU A 85 13.66 8.12 -11.22
CA LEU A 85 14.06 9.08 -10.20
C LEU A 85 15.11 8.47 -9.25
N PRO A 86 16.08 9.26 -8.78
CA PRO A 86 17.16 8.79 -7.89
C PRO A 86 16.65 8.38 -6.52
N GLY A 87 17.52 7.78 -5.70
CA GLY A 87 17.28 7.63 -4.27
C GLY A 87 17.41 8.97 -3.56
N ILE A 88 16.43 9.30 -2.71
CA ILE A 88 16.43 10.50 -1.87
C ILE A 88 16.09 10.15 -0.42
N CYS A 89 16.45 11.01 0.53
CA CYS A 89 16.19 10.81 1.96
C CYS A 89 15.59 12.06 2.63
N ARG A 90 15.07 12.98 1.85
CA ARG A 90 14.35 14.17 2.31
C ARG A 90 13.30 14.57 1.28
N LEU A 91 12.27 15.30 1.72
CA LEU A 91 11.25 15.83 0.84
C LEU A 91 11.89 16.79 -0.18
N PRO A 92 11.77 16.52 -1.49
CA PRO A 92 12.34 17.36 -2.54
C PRO A 92 11.52 18.65 -2.71
N GLU A 93 12.13 19.69 -3.25
CA GLU A 93 11.43 20.92 -3.64
C GLU A 93 10.80 20.78 -5.02
N THR A 94 11.51 20.14 -5.93
CA THR A 94 11.06 19.92 -7.30
C THR A 94 11.32 18.47 -7.72
N VAL A 95 10.41 17.91 -8.51
CA VAL A 95 10.54 16.59 -9.10
C VAL A 95 10.01 16.64 -10.53
N ALA A 96 10.65 15.91 -11.44
CA ALA A 96 10.19 15.72 -12.81
C ALA A 96 9.85 14.24 -13.07
N PRO A 97 8.72 13.73 -12.57
CA PRO A 97 8.28 12.37 -12.84
C PRO A 97 7.79 12.25 -14.29
N GLY A 98 7.80 11.05 -14.84
CA GLY A 98 7.05 10.79 -16.07
C GLY A 98 5.55 10.80 -15.78
N VAL A 99 4.77 11.49 -16.58
CA VAL A 99 3.30 11.52 -16.46
C VAL A 99 2.69 11.08 -17.78
N GLU A 100 1.71 10.18 -17.69
CA GLU A 100 0.94 9.70 -18.84
C GLU A 100 -0.55 9.69 -18.48
N GLN A 101 -1.42 9.94 -19.47
CA GLN A 101 -2.88 9.78 -19.35
C GLN A 101 -3.33 8.67 -20.28
N PHE A 102 -4.28 7.86 -19.84
CA PHE A 102 -4.87 6.81 -20.65
C PHE A 102 -6.00 7.39 -21.51
N ASP A 103 -5.82 7.30 -22.81
CA ASP A 103 -6.87 7.63 -23.77
C ASP A 103 -7.78 6.41 -24.01
N SER A 104 -9.01 6.49 -23.53
CA SER A 104 -9.99 5.40 -23.66
C SER A 104 -10.41 5.16 -25.10
N SER A 105 -10.33 6.17 -25.99
CA SER A 105 -10.73 6.07 -27.39
C SER A 105 -9.70 5.26 -28.20
N SER A 106 -8.43 5.57 -28.06
CA SER A 106 -7.32 4.88 -28.74
C SER A 106 -6.80 3.66 -27.99
N GLN A 107 -7.15 3.51 -26.70
CA GLN A 107 -6.61 2.50 -25.78
C GLN A 107 -5.08 2.61 -25.58
N HIS A 108 -4.54 3.83 -25.71
CA HIS A 108 -3.12 4.12 -25.54
C HIS A 108 -2.84 5.03 -24.36
N TRP A 109 -1.62 4.95 -23.86
CA TRP A 109 -1.08 5.89 -22.88
C TRP A 109 -0.36 7.01 -23.61
N LEU A 110 -0.79 8.24 -23.38
CA LEU A 110 -0.24 9.44 -23.99
C LEU A 110 0.55 10.24 -22.96
N PRO A 111 1.70 10.83 -23.31
CA PRO A 111 2.38 11.78 -22.45
C PRO A 111 1.45 12.90 -22.00
N ALA A 112 1.54 13.29 -20.74
CA ALA A 112 0.68 14.30 -20.15
C ALA A 112 1.46 15.18 -19.17
N ASP A 113 0.84 16.26 -18.72
CA ASP A 113 1.39 17.18 -17.75
C ASP A 113 0.88 16.89 -16.33
N LEU A 114 1.73 17.09 -15.33
CA LEU A 114 1.39 16.92 -13.93
C LEU A 114 0.25 17.84 -13.48
N GLY A 115 0.12 19.01 -14.09
CA GLY A 115 -0.93 19.97 -13.81
C GLY A 115 -2.32 19.38 -13.93
N GLY A 116 -2.55 18.45 -14.89
CA GLY A 116 -3.82 17.75 -15.01
C GLY A 116 -4.20 16.89 -13.81
N ILE A 117 -3.20 16.40 -13.06
CA ILE A 117 -3.42 15.67 -11.81
C ILE A 117 -3.64 16.64 -10.64
N VAL A 118 -2.79 17.67 -10.53
CA VAL A 118 -2.76 18.59 -9.38
C VAL A 118 -3.98 19.51 -9.37
N ALA A 119 -4.36 20.04 -10.53
CA ALA A 119 -5.48 21.00 -10.67
C ALA A 119 -6.88 20.34 -10.65
N GLY A 120 -6.97 19.00 -10.67
CA GLY A 120 -8.25 18.29 -10.60
C GLY A 120 -8.96 18.57 -9.27
N THR A 121 -10.30 18.71 -9.34
CA THR A 121 -11.16 18.97 -8.17
C THR A 121 -11.94 17.74 -7.73
N GLN A 122 -12.14 16.76 -8.64
CA GLN A 122 -12.81 15.50 -8.32
C GLN A 122 -11.96 14.66 -7.35
N PRO A 123 -12.56 13.72 -6.61
CA PRO A 123 -11.83 12.80 -5.74
C PRO A 123 -10.68 12.12 -6.48
N LEU A 124 -9.52 12.02 -5.83
CA LEU A 124 -8.33 11.38 -6.40
C LEU A 124 -8.12 10.00 -5.78
N VAL A 125 -8.25 8.95 -6.59
CA VAL A 125 -7.94 7.58 -6.19
C VAL A 125 -6.52 7.23 -6.64
N ILE A 126 -5.61 7.02 -5.69
CA ILE A 126 -4.20 6.72 -5.96
C ILE A 126 -3.96 5.23 -5.73
N PHE A 127 -3.74 4.47 -6.81
CA PHE A 127 -3.32 3.07 -6.73
C PHE A 127 -1.80 2.97 -6.65
N ILE A 128 -1.30 2.46 -5.55
CA ILE A 128 0.13 2.21 -5.32
C ILE A 128 0.35 0.70 -5.31
N HIS A 129 1.01 0.19 -6.35
CA HIS A 129 1.24 -1.24 -6.52
C HIS A 129 2.33 -1.80 -5.58
N GLY A 130 2.35 -3.12 -5.42
CA GLY A 130 3.33 -3.84 -4.62
C GLY A 130 4.69 -4.05 -5.30
N ASN A 131 5.44 -5.01 -4.78
CA ASN A 131 6.73 -5.44 -5.35
C ASN A 131 6.55 -6.24 -6.65
N ARG A 132 7.62 -6.34 -7.45
CA ARG A 132 7.73 -7.14 -8.68
C ARG A 132 6.83 -6.71 -9.83
N TYR A 133 6.55 -5.44 -9.92
CA TYR A 133 5.85 -4.86 -11.05
C TYR A 133 6.85 -4.25 -12.03
N ASP A 134 6.82 -4.70 -13.27
CA ASP A 134 7.36 -3.95 -14.40
C ASP A 134 6.41 -2.81 -14.81
N PRO A 135 6.83 -1.87 -15.68
CA PRO A 135 5.98 -0.76 -16.10
C PRO A 135 4.65 -1.18 -16.72
N CYS A 136 4.66 -2.22 -17.56
CA CYS A 136 3.45 -2.73 -18.22
C CYS A 136 2.48 -3.39 -17.24
N SER A 137 3.01 -4.11 -16.25
CA SER A 137 2.20 -4.71 -15.18
C SER A 137 1.54 -3.65 -14.30
N ALA A 138 2.24 -2.55 -13.98
CA ALA A 138 1.67 -1.44 -13.23
C ALA A 138 0.49 -0.80 -13.98
N LYS A 139 0.68 -0.44 -15.25
CA LYS A 139 -0.36 0.10 -16.13
C LYS A 139 -1.56 -0.84 -16.23
N ARG A 140 -1.31 -2.12 -16.57
CA ARG A 140 -2.36 -3.12 -16.77
C ARG A 140 -3.19 -3.34 -15.52
N GLN A 141 -2.56 -3.55 -14.36
CA GLN A 141 -3.29 -3.88 -13.14
C GLN A 141 -4.01 -2.67 -12.54
N GLY A 142 -3.42 -1.47 -12.63
CA GLY A 142 -4.10 -0.24 -12.23
C GLY A 142 -5.33 0.04 -13.08
N LEU A 143 -5.21 -0.10 -14.42
CA LEU A 143 -6.35 0.05 -15.33
C LEU A 143 -7.42 -1.05 -15.09
N GLN A 144 -7.01 -2.29 -14.77
CA GLN A 144 -7.94 -3.36 -14.41
C GLN A 144 -8.67 -3.04 -13.09
N LEU A 145 -7.99 -2.48 -12.10
CA LEU A 145 -8.61 -2.03 -10.85
C LEU A 145 -9.70 -1.00 -11.13
N ALA A 146 -9.36 0.08 -11.85
CA ALA A 146 -10.30 1.14 -12.21
C ALA A 146 -11.53 0.58 -12.96
N ARG A 147 -11.32 -0.22 -14.00
CA ARG A 147 -12.40 -0.87 -14.77
C ARG A 147 -13.25 -1.79 -13.91
N ARG A 148 -12.62 -2.55 -13.00
CA ARG A 148 -13.35 -3.47 -12.13
C ARG A 148 -14.21 -2.71 -11.12
N CYS A 149 -13.71 -1.61 -10.58
CA CYS A 149 -14.49 -0.76 -9.69
C CYS A 149 -15.64 -0.08 -10.42
N ALA A 150 -15.43 0.48 -11.60
CA ALA A 150 -16.49 1.03 -12.43
C ALA A 150 -17.58 0.00 -12.78
N SER A 151 -17.17 -1.26 -13.02
CA SER A 151 -18.12 -2.38 -13.30
C SER A 151 -18.93 -2.80 -12.09
N LEU A 152 -18.43 -2.68 -10.88
CA LEU A 152 -19.07 -3.23 -9.67
C LEU A 152 -19.82 -2.18 -8.85
N CYS A 153 -19.33 -0.94 -8.85
CA CYS A 153 -19.88 0.16 -8.04
C CYS A 153 -20.45 1.31 -8.90
N GLY A 154 -20.42 1.13 -10.22
CA GLY A 154 -20.81 2.17 -11.17
C GLY A 154 -19.66 3.11 -11.53
N PRO A 155 -19.82 3.93 -12.58
CA PRO A 155 -18.85 4.95 -12.94
C PRO A 155 -18.71 5.93 -11.79
N ALA A 156 -17.47 6.11 -11.33
CA ALA A 156 -17.16 7.11 -10.32
C ALA A 156 -16.74 8.40 -11.00
N ASP A 157 -17.23 9.51 -10.49
CA ASP A 157 -16.71 10.84 -10.82
C ASP A 157 -15.41 11.04 -10.00
N ALA A 158 -14.37 10.31 -10.37
CA ALA A 158 -13.09 10.31 -9.67
C ALA A 158 -11.95 10.17 -10.66
N GLN A 159 -10.89 10.91 -10.43
CA GLN A 159 -9.62 10.75 -11.14
C GLN A 159 -8.85 9.57 -10.54
N THR A 160 -8.37 8.64 -11.38
CA THR A 160 -7.54 7.52 -10.92
C THR A 160 -6.08 7.75 -11.29
N LEU A 161 -5.19 7.73 -10.30
CA LEU A 161 -3.76 7.84 -10.48
C LEU A 161 -3.08 6.51 -10.17
N ILE A 162 -2.36 5.96 -11.13
CA ILE A 162 -1.49 4.80 -10.95
C ILE A 162 -0.10 5.30 -10.59
N TYR A 163 0.35 5.04 -9.36
CA TYR A 163 1.69 5.38 -8.89
C TYR A 163 2.66 4.25 -9.24
N SER A 164 3.49 4.45 -10.29
CA SER A 164 4.40 3.44 -10.84
C SER A 164 5.83 3.67 -10.37
N TRP A 165 6.26 2.87 -9.37
CA TRP A 165 7.57 2.95 -8.76
C TRP A 165 8.51 1.79 -9.17
N PRO A 166 9.86 1.89 -8.99
CA PRO A 166 10.85 0.90 -9.47
C PRO A 166 10.84 -0.38 -8.64
N SER A 167 9.79 -1.17 -8.75
CA SER A 167 9.55 -2.41 -7.99
C SER A 167 9.84 -3.68 -8.77
N GLN A 168 10.27 -3.60 -10.02
CA GLN A 168 10.62 -4.80 -10.80
C GLN A 168 11.72 -5.59 -10.09
N GLN A 169 11.68 -6.91 -10.21
CA GLN A 169 12.63 -7.79 -9.54
C GLN A 169 14.06 -7.50 -10.04
N ASP A 170 14.97 -7.35 -9.08
CA ASP A 170 16.37 -7.05 -9.31
C ASP A 170 17.24 -7.94 -8.40
N GLY A 171 17.62 -9.10 -8.89
CA GLY A 171 18.43 -10.06 -8.18
C GLY A 171 17.67 -11.13 -7.39
N ARG A 172 18.33 -11.69 -6.33
CA ARG A 172 17.78 -12.77 -5.52
C ARG A 172 16.70 -12.28 -4.56
N LEU A 173 15.67 -13.10 -4.34
CA LEU A 173 14.43 -12.81 -3.64
C LEU A 173 14.54 -11.96 -2.38
N LEU A 174 15.33 -12.39 -1.40
CA LEU A 174 15.43 -11.70 -0.10
C LEU A 174 16.23 -10.40 -0.22
N LYS A 175 17.29 -10.40 -1.04
CA LYS A 175 18.10 -9.20 -1.31
C LYS A 175 17.26 -8.16 -2.05
N ASP A 176 16.52 -8.59 -3.06
CA ASP A 176 15.57 -7.76 -3.80
C ASP A 176 14.48 -7.21 -2.87
N GLY A 177 13.82 -8.06 -2.09
CA GLY A 177 12.80 -7.64 -1.12
C GLY A 177 13.31 -6.57 -0.15
N ARG A 178 14.51 -6.74 0.42
CA ARG A 178 15.13 -5.74 1.30
C ARG A 178 15.49 -4.44 0.59
N SER A 179 15.94 -4.52 -0.65
CA SER A 179 16.22 -3.34 -1.48
C SER A 179 14.94 -2.56 -1.76
N LYS A 180 13.86 -3.24 -2.16
CA LYS A 180 12.56 -2.63 -2.43
C LYS A 180 11.89 -2.10 -1.15
N TYR A 181 12.00 -2.81 -0.03
CA TYR A 181 11.56 -2.32 1.27
C TYR A 181 12.21 -0.97 1.62
N ARG A 182 13.54 -0.84 1.44
CA ARG A 182 14.25 0.44 1.62
C ARG A 182 13.84 1.49 0.60
N ARG A 183 13.58 1.09 -0.64
CA ARG A 183 13.13 2.01 -1.68
C ARG A 183 11.77 2.64 -1.34
N CYS A 184 10.89 1.97 -0.61
CA CYS A 184 9.60 2.52 -0.18
C CYS A 184 9.74 3.84 0.59
N TYR A 185 10.81 4.02 1.38
CA TYR A 185 11.09 5.28 2.08
C TYR A 185 11.35 6.44 1.11
N THR A 186 12.13 6.19 0.05
CA THR A 186 12.33 7.16 -1.03
C THR A 186 11.02 7.49 -1.76
N GLU A 187 10.23 6.46 -2.07
CA GLU A 187 8.94 6.64 -2.75
C GLU A 187 7.95 7.41 -1.89
N GLY A 188 8.00 7.24 -0.57
CA GLY A 188 7.24 8.06 0.38
C GLY A 188 7.53 9.56 0.23
N TYR A 189 8.79 9.96 0.02
CA TYR A 189 9.13 11.36 -0.23
C TYR A 189 8.58 11.88 -1.56
N TYR A 190 8.63 11.08 -2.64
CA TYR A 190 8.09 11.48 -3.94
C TYR A 190 6.56 11.58 -3.92
N LEU A 191 5.90 10.63 -3.25
CA LEU A 191 4.46 10.70 -3.09
C LEU A 191 4.05 11.89 -2.20
N ALA A 192 4.77 12.15 -1.10
CA ALA A 192 4.55 13.32 -0.24
C ALA A 192 4.69 14.63 -1.01
N TRP A 193 5.70 14.73 -1.89
CA TRP A 193 5.87 15.90 -2.76
C TRP A 193 4.66 16.14 -3.67
N LEU A 194 4.12 15.08 -4.28
CA LEU A 194 2.89 15.21 -5.09
C LEU A 194 1.70 15.66 -4.22
N LEU A 195 1.49 14.98 -3.10
CA LEU A 195 0.36 15.23 -2.20
C LEU A 195 0.40 16.64 -1.60
N GLY A 196 1.59 17.17 -1.34
CA GLY A 196 1.78 18.54 -0.85
C GLY A 196 1.36 19.65 -1.81
N GLN A 197 1.03 19.30 -3.07
CA GLN A 197 0.55 20.23 -4.10
C GLN A 197 -0.96 20.16 -4.31
N LEU A 198 -1.64 19.16 -3.75
CA LEU A 198 -3.10 19.00 -3.92
C LEU A 198 -3.86 20.04 -3.11
N ALA A 199 -5.02 20.45 -3.61
CA ALA A 199 -5.94 21.28 -2.87
C ALA A 199 -6.35 20.58 -1.56
N PRO A 200 -6.40 21.32 -0.41
CA PRO A 200 -6.67 20.71 0.89
C PRO A 200 -8.08 20.15 1.06
N ASP A 201 -9.03 20.62 0.28
CA ASP A 201 -10.43 20.19 0.26
C ASP A 201 -10.70 19.02 -0.69
N ARG A 202 -9.73 18.67 -1.55
CA ARG A 202 -9.87 17.57 -2.50
C ARG A 202 -9.86 16.22 -1.77
N PRO A 203 -10.89 15.37 -1.90
CA PRO A 203 -10.87 14.02 -1.33
C PRO A 203 -9.76 13.14 -1.94
N VAL A 204 -9.06 12.37 -1.12
CA VAL A 204 -8.00 11.47 -1.57
C VAL A 204 -8.19 10.06 -1.01
N VAL A 205 -8.16 9.08 -1.89
CA VAL A 205 -8.26 7.66 -1.54
C VAL A 205 -6.97 6.95 -1.95
N PHE A 206 -6.31 6.33 -0.99
CA PHE A 206 -5.12 5.52 -1.27
C PHE A 206 -5.51 4.05 -1.34
N VAL A 207 -5.27 3.42 -2.48
CA VAL A 207 -5.38 1.97 -2.64
C VAL A 207 -3.97 1.40 -2.66
N GLY A 208 -3.48 1.03 -1.48
CA GLY A 208 -2.13 0.51 -1.29
C GLY A 208 -2.09 -1.02 -1.29
N TYR A 209 -1.47 -1.64 -2.29
CA TYR A 209 -1.27 -3.07 -2.31
C TYR A 209 0.15 -3.44 -1.84
N SER A 210 0.25 -4.34 -0.85
CA SER A 210 1.53 -4.84 -0.34
C SER A 210 2.46 -3.69 0.09
N PHE A 211 3.62 -3.49 -0.53
CA PHE A 211 4.51 -2.34 -0.29
C PHE A 211 3.89 -0.98 -0.63
N GLY A 212 2.84 -0.95 -1.44
CA GLY A 212 2.10 0.29 -1.70
C GLY A 212 1.51 0.91 -0.44
N ALA A 213 1.11 0.09 0.53
CA ALA A 213 0.66 0.56 1.84
C ALA A 213 1.80 1.24 2.64
N LEU A 214 3.01 0.68 2.59
CA LEU A 214 4.18 1.30 3.24
C LEU A 214 4.53 2.65 2.61
N ILE A 215 4.52 2.74 1.28
CA ILE A 215 4.79 3.99 0.55
C ILE A 215 3.76 5.07 0.94
N THR A 216 2.48 4.69 1.07
CA THR A 216 1.42 5.61 1.51
C THR A 216 1.69 6.13 2.91
N LEU A 217 2.00 5.25 3.87
CA LEU A 217 2.26 5.67 5.26
C LEU A 217 3.52 6.53 5.37
N GLU A 218 4.58 6.21 4.63
CA GLU A 218 5.77 7.04 4.54
C GLU A 218 5.46 8.42 3.96
N ALA A 219 4.57 8.51 2.97
CA ALA A 219 4.19 9.79 2.39
C ALA A 219 3.44 10.67 3.40
N LEU A 220 2.45 10.11 4.08
CA LEU A 220 1.68 10.85 5.10
C LEU A 220 2.57 11.29 6.27
N ASP A 221 3.44 10.42 6.78
CA ASP A 221 4.35 10.75 7.86
C ASP A 221 5.37 11.86 7.45
N ASN A 222 5.84 11.84 6.20
CA ASN A 222 6.70 12.89 5.67
C ASN A 222 5.97 14.23 5.50
N LEU A 223 4.69 14.22 5.13
CA LEU A 223 3.86 15.43 5.06
C LEU A 223 3.63 16.03 6.44
N LEU A 224 3.23 15.22 7.43
CA LEU A 224 3.06 15.67 8.81
C LEU A 224 4.36 16.24 9.39
N THR A 225 5.49 15.62 9.08
CA THR A 225 6.82 16.11 9.48
C THR A 225 7.15 17.45 8.83
N ALA A 226 6.84 17.59 7.53
CA ALA A 226 7.09 18.85 6.79
C ALA A 226 6.17 19.98 7.29
N GLU A 227 4.88 19.67 7.54
CA GLU A 227 3.92 20.62 8.09
C GLU A 227 4.35 21.10 9.49
N ALA A 228 4.73 20.18 10.37
CA ALA A 228 5.25 20.51 11.70
C ALA A 228 6.54 21.33 11.69
N ALA A 229 7.33 21.23 10.62
CA ALA A 229 8.53 22.03 10.38
C ALA A 229 8.23 23.37 9.68
N GLY A 230 6.96 23.71 9.45
CA GLY A 230 6.57 24.97 8.78
C GLY A 230 6.95 25.04 7.30
N ARG A 231 7.16 23.89 6.63
CA ARG A 231 7.44 23.89 5.19
C ARG A 231 6.18 24.24 4.39
N PRO A 232 6.30 24.85 3.22
CA PRO A 232 5.17 25.20 2.36
C PRO A 232 4.61 23.96 1.65
N VAL A 233 3.83 23.17 2.39
CA VAL A 233 3.07 22.02 1.88
C VAL A 233 1.60 22.24 2.16
N SER A 234 0.71 21.68 1.34
CA SER A 234 -0.71 21.65 1.63
C SER A 234 -0.95 20.99 3.02
N PRO A 235 -1.82 21.53 3.88
CA PRO A 235 -2.07 20.95 5.21
C PRO A 235 -2.71 19.56 5.07
N TRP A 236 -2.17 18.60 5.83
CA TRP A 236 -2.68 17.24 5.86
C TRP A 236 -3.28 16.86 7.21
N ARG A 237 -2.83 17.49 8.30
CA ARG A 237 -3.48 17.36 9.59
C ARG A 237 -4.82 18.09 9.56
N HIS A 238 -5.90 17.37 9.83
CA HIS A 238 -7.27 17.93 9.83
C HIS A 238 -7.67 18.66 8.52
N ARG A 239 -7.23 18.12 7.38
CA ARG A 239 -7.62 18.69 6.09
C ARG A 239 -9.13 18.57 5.85
N PRO A 240 -9.76 19.54 5.12
CA PRO A 240 -11.21 19.49 4.84
C PRO A 240 -11.61 18.33 3.93
N GLY A 241 -10.75 17.96 2.97
CA GLY A 241 -10.99 16.86 2.05
C GLY A 241 -10.81 15.50 2.72
N GLU A 242 -11.77 14.61 2.51
CA GLU A 242 -11.76 13.25 3.08
C GLU A 242 -10.51 12.47 2.64
N THR A 243 -9.90 11.76 3.57
CA THR A 243 -8.74 10.88 3.33
C THR A 243 -9.07 9.44 3.71
N ARG A 244 -9.01 8.54 2.74
CA ARG A 244 -9.27 7.10 2.95
C ARG A 244 -8.05 6.26 2.65
N LEU A 245 -7.74 5.30 3.52
CA LEU A 245 -6.72 4.28 3.30
C LEU A 245 -7.39 2.92 3.05
N VAL A 246 -7.20 2.37 1.87
CA VAL A 246 -7.68 1.03 1.49
C VAL A 246 -6.45 0.17 1.22
N PHE A 247 -6.06 -0.64 2.21
CA PHE A 247 -4.86 -1.46 2.14
C PHE A 247 -5.18 -2.91 1.86
N ILE A 248 -4.60 -3.44 0.79
CA ILE A 248 -4.77 -4.81 0.32
C ILE A 248 -3.49 -5.59 0.62
N ALA A 249 -3.58 -6.59 1.50
CA ALA A 249 -2.44 -7.40 1.95
C ALA A 249 -1.21 -6.54 2.30
N PRO A 250 -1.34 -5.52 3.19
CA PRO A 250 -0.30 -4.53 3.42
C PRO A 250 0.99 -5.15 3.98
N ALA A 251 2.10 -4.95 3.25
CA ALA A 251 3.45 -5.31 3.69
C ALA A 251 4.04 -4.18 4.55
N VAL A 252 3.41 -3.94 5.68
CA VAL A 252 3.74 -2.95 6.71
C VAL A 252 3.82 -3.69 8.03
N ARG A 253 4.62 -3.25 8.98
CA ARG A 253 4.70 -3.87 10.31
C ARG A 253 3.35 -3.85 11.03
N CYS A 254 3.00 -4.94 11.72
CA CYS A 254 1.70 -5.09 12.38
C CYS A 254 1.45 -4.07 13.51
N ASP A 255 2.52 -3.55 14.13
CA ASP A 255 2.47 -2.53 15.16
C ASP A 255 2.58 -1.09 14.61
N ALA A 256 2.35 -0.90 13.30
CA ALA A 256 2.43 0.39 12.62
C ALA A 256 1.64 1.49 13.33
N PHE A 257 0.42 1.17 13.76
CA PHE A 257 -0.53 2.08 14.39
C PHE A 257 -0.66 1.89 15.92
N ALA A 258 0.20 1.08 16.53
CA ALA A 258 0.22 0.94 17.98
C ALA A 258 0.46 2.30 18.67
N PRO A 259 0.15 2.48 19.98
CA PRO A 259 0.32 3.75 20.69
C PRO A 259 1.72 4.38 20.54
N CYS A 260 2.76 3.56 20.40
CA CYS A 260 4.13 3.99 20.11
C CYS A 260 4.60 3.53 18.72
N GLY A 261 3.69 3.17 17.83
CA GLY A 261 3.97 2.71 16.47
C GLY A 261 4.52 3.83 15.58
N PRO A 262 5.28 3.46 14.53
CA PRO A 262 5.96 4.45 13.68
C PRO A 262 5.01 5.32 12.87
N TYR A 263 3.78 4.87 12.60
CA TYR A 263 2.80 5.59 11.80
C TYR A 263 1.52 5.94 12.59
N ARG A 264 1.61 5.95 13.93
CA ARG A 264 0.47 6.31 14.78
C ARG A 264 -0.12 7.67 14.41
N ASP A 265 0.75 8.65 14.23
CA ASP A 265 0.37 10.04 13.97
C ASP A 265 -0.27 10.21 12.57
N THR A 266 -0.05 9.28 11.64
CA THR A 266 -0.69 9.36 10.31
C THR A 266 -2.21 9.17 10.37
N LEU A 267 -2.75 8.56 11.45
CA LEU A 267 -4.19 8.44 11.65
C LEU A 267 -4.88 9.79 11.90
N GLU A 268 -4.13 10.84 12.23
CA GLU A 268 -4.66 12.21 12.36
C GLU A 268 -5.03 12.83 10.98
N CYS A 269 -4.58 12.22 9.88
CA CYS A 269 -4.90 12.62 8.51
C CYS A 269 -5.96 11.73 7.87
N VAL A 270 -6.56 10.76 8.59
CA VAL A 270 -7.32 9.67 7.99
C VAL A 270 -8.72 9.61 8.58
N ASP A 271 -9.73 9.62 7.70
CA ASP A 271 -11.13 9.46 8.05
C ASP A 271 -11.58 7.99 8.01
N CYS A 272 -10.98 7.20 7.11
CA CYS A 272 -11.34 5.79 6.94
C CYS A 272 -10.10 4.91 6.71
N LEU A 273 -9.99 3.80 7.42
CA LEU A 273 -8.97 2.76 7.25
C LEU A 273 -9.62 1.41 6.99
N SER A 274 -9.47 0.90 5.76
CA SER A 274 -9.91 -0.43 5.35
C SER A 274 -8.73 -1.36 5.14
N LEU A 275 -8.75 -2.54 5.79
CA LEU A 275 -7.71 -3.56 5.65
C LEU A 275 -8.26 -4.84 5.02
N THR A 276 -7.61 -5.31 3.95
CA THR A 276 -7.76 -6.70 3.49
C THR A 276 -6.52 -7.47 3.91
N ILE A 277 -6.67 -8.34 4.90
CA ILE A 277 -5.64 -9.22 5.45
C ILE A 277 -5.69 -10.57 4.76
N ASN A 278 -4.60 -11.32 4.78
CA ASN A 278 -4.55 -12.73 4.40
C ASN A 278 -3.67 -13.49 5.39
N SER A 279 -4.29 -14.12 6.38
CA SER A 279 -3.63 -14.85 7.46
C SER A 279 -2.91 -16.13 7.00
N ARG A 280 -3.03 -16.51 5.71
CA ARG A 280 -2.32 -17.64 5.08
C ARG A 280 -1.30 -17.22 4.03
N ASP A 281 -1.07 -15.95 3.82
CA ASP A 281 -0.16 -15.40 2.80
C ASP A 281 1.28 -15.81 3.03
N ASP A 282 1.82 -16.63 2.13
CA ASP A 282 3.20 -17.14 2.25
C ASP A 282 4.26 -16.03 2.07
N ALA A 283 3.97 -14.97 1.31
CA ALA A 283 4.92 -13.87 1.15
C ALA A 283 4.95 -12.98 2.40
N LEU A 284 3.79 -12.62 2.95
CA LEU A 284 3.68 -11.79 4.15
C LEU A 284 4.15 -12.52 5.41
N ARG A 285 4.02 -13.83 5.49
CA ARG A 285 4.56 -14.67 6.57
C ARG A 285 6.06 -14.45 6.80
N PHE A 286 6.81 -14.15 5.75
CA PHE A 286 8.24 -13.89 5.82
C PHE A 286 8.63 -12.41 5.86
N PHE A 287 7.66 -11.52 6.07
CA PHE A 287 7.89 -10.07 6.13
C PHE A 287 8.95 -9.68 7.17
N HIS A 288 8.99 -10.34 8.33
CA HIS A 288 9.96 -10.11 9.40
C HIS A 288 11.43 -10.26 8.94
N LEU A 289 11.68 -10.94 7.80
CA LEU A 289 13.03 -11.07 7.22
C LEU A 289 13.46 -9.82 6.44
N LEU A 290 12.53 -8.94 6.07
CA LEU A 290 12.81 -7.71 5.32
C LEU A 290 13.40 -6.63 6.23
N ASN A 291 12.83 -6.47 7.41
CA ASN A 291 13.32 -5.55 8.44
C ASN A 291 14.07 -6.33 9.53
N GLN A 292 15.41 -6.30 9.47
CA GLN A 292 16.28 -7.01 10.40
C GLN A 292 16.28 -6.42 11.82
N GLN A 293 15.84 -5.17 11.97
CA GLN A 293 15.88 -4.46 13.26
C GLN A 293 14.70 -4.82 14.18
N THR A 294 13.52 -5.06 13.64
CA THR A 294 12.28 -5.15 14.44
C THR A 294 11.64 -6.52 14.46
N LYS A 295 11.94 -7.41 13.50
CA LYS A 295 11.42 -8.81 13.42
C LYS A 295 9.91 -8.95 13.68
N VAL A 296 9.11 -7.93 13.35
CA VAL A 296 7.65 -7.96 13.53
C VAL A 296 6.96 -8.52 12.29
N ASP A 297 5.78 -9.09 12.47
CA ASP A 297 4.95 -9.60 11.37
C ASP A 297 4.37 -8.48 10.51
N ALA A 298 3.83 -8.85 9.35
CA ALA A 298 3.13 -7.93 8.47
C ALA A 298 1.71 -7.66 8.97
N LEU A 299 1.28 -6.40 8.90
CA LEU A 299 -0.10 -5.97 9.13
C LEU A 299 -1.09 -6.75 8.25
N GLY A 300 -0.74 -7.00 6.98
CA GLY A 300 -1.54 -7.79 6.06
C GLY A 300 -1.58 -9.29 6.35
N PHE A 301 -0.77 -9.79 7.29
CA PHE A 301 -0.76 -11.19 7.72
C PHE A 301 -1.51 -11.39 9.04
N THR A 302 -1.24 -10.56 10.05
CA THR A 302 -1.80 -10.71 11.41
C THR A 302 -2.95 -9.76 11.71
N GLY A 303 -3.14 -8.70 10.91
CA GLY A 303 -4.04 -7.61 11.26
C GLY A 303 -3.52 -6.79 12.45
N MET A 304 -4.42 -6.03 13.07
CA MET A 304 -4.15 -5.23 14.26
C MET A 304 -5.40 -5.10 15.15
N PRO A 305 -5.25 -4.84 16.45
CA PRO A 305 -6.38 -4.58 17.33
C PRO A 305 -7.13 -3.28 16.99
N ARG A 306 -8.49 -3.31 16.96
CA ARG A 306 -9.33 -2.13 16.70
C ARG A 306 -9.03 -0.96 17.63
N ARG A 307 -8.69 -1.24 18.89
CA ARG A 307 -8.36 -0.20 19.91
C ARG A 307 -7.15 0.68 19.55
N TRP A 308 -6.36 0.31 18.53
CA TRP A 308 -5.27 1.16 18.04
C TRP A 308 -5.74 2.21 17.03
N VAL A 309 -6.96 2.11 16.54
CA VAL A 309 -7.53 3.10 15.63
C VAL A 309 -8.42 4.04 16.45
N PRO A 310 -8.24 5.37 16.35
CA PRO A 310 -9.10 6.35 17.00
C PRO A 310 -10.58 6.12 16.69
N SER A 311 -11.47 6.52 17.59
CA SER A 311 -12.92 6.34 17.45
C SER A 311 -13.51 7.10 16.27
N GLU A 312 -12.93 8.24 15.96
CA GLU A 312 -13.28 9.14 14.85
C GLU A 312 -12.88 8.57 13.47
N VAL A 313 -11.94 7.62 13.42
CA VAL A 313 -11.55 6.96 12.18
C VAL A 313 -12.43 5.74 11.93
N ALA A 314 -13.18 5.75 10.84
CA ALA A 314 -13.93 4.58 10.38
C ALA A 314 -12.96 3.43 10.07
N TYR A 315 -13.20 2.26 10.68
CA TYR A 315 -12.28 1.12 10.52
C TYR A 315 -13.01 -0.14 10.10
N SER A 316 -12.45 -0.79 9.11
CA SER A 316 -12.91 -2.11 8.67
C SER A 316 -11.72 -3.02 8.36
N ALA A 317 -11.86 -4.31 8.68
CA ALA A 317 -10.87 -5.32 8.32
C ALA A 317 -11.57 -6.60 7.87
N VAL A 318 -11.01 -7.26 6.85
CA VAL A 318 -11.48 -8.56 6.36
C VAL A 318 -10.30 -9.49 6.14
N ASP A 319 -10.39 -10.73 6.62
CA ASP A 319 -9.43 -11.78 6.30
C ASP A 319 -9.87 -12.52 5.04
N ALA A 320 -9.08 -12.39 4.00
CA ALA A 320 -9.33 -12.96 2.68
C ALA A 320 -8.76 -14.39 2.50
N HIS A 321 -8.23 -15.01 3.55
CA HIS A 321 -7.52 -16.29 3.46
C HIS A 321 -8.34 -17.43 2.81
N GLN A 322 -9.66 -17.45 3.03
CA GLN A 322 -10.53 -18.46 2.41
C GLN A 322 -10.73 -18.25 0.90
N ILE A 323 -10.59 -16.98 0.44
CA ILE A 323 -10.80 -16.61 -0.96
C ILE A 323 -9.49 -16.67 -1.73
N ILE A 324 -8.40 -16.17 -1.12
CA ILE A 324 -7.09 -16.01 -1.76
C ILE A 324 -6.17 -17.20 -1.48
N GLY A 325 -6.34 -17.87 -0.33
CA GLY A 325 -5.49 -18.96 0.10
C GLY A 325 -4.08 -18.47 0.49
N ARG A 326 -3.05 -19.19 0.06
CA ARG A 326 -1.64 -18.91 0.41
C ARG A 326 -0.95 -17.90 -0.50
N GLU A 327 -1.64 -17.49 -1.54
CA GLU A 327 -1.11 -16.62 -2.59
C GLU A 327 -1.10 -15.15 -2.16
N HIS A 328 -0.15 -14.39 -2.72
CA HIS A 328 -0.05 -12.95 -2.49
C HIS A 328 -0.47 -12.10 -3.70
N GLY A 329 -0.68 -12.71 -4.87
CA GLY A 329 -0.84 -11.99 -6.15
C GLY A 329 -2.08 -11.09 -6.23
N PHE A 330 -1.91 -9.79 -6.51
CA PHE A 330 -2.99 -8.82 -6.70
C PHE A 330 -4.07 -9.24 -7.72
N PRO A 331 -3.74 -9.93 -8.84
CA PRO A 331 -4.76 -10.43 -9.76
C PRO A 331 -5.79 -11.36 -9.12
N LEU A 332 -5.47 -12.02 -8.01
CA LEU A 332 -6.43 -12.86 -7.28
C LEU A 332 -7.48 -12.01 -6.58
N TYR A 333 -7.07 -10.91 -5.96
CA TYR A 333 -7.99 -9.93 -5.36
C TYR A 333 -8.90 -9.33 -6.44
N LEU A 334 -8.35 -8.93 -7.59
CA LEU A 334 -9.12 -8.39 -8.72
C LEU A 334 -10.16 -9.37 -9.28
N ARG A 335 -9.91 -10.69 -9.23
CA ARG A 335 -10.88 -11.72 -9.70
C ARG A 335 -12.02 -11.95 -8.73
N SER A 336 -11.79 -11.75 -7.43
CA SER A 336 -12.83 -11.96 -6.42
C SER A 336 -13.85 -10.84 -6.44
N THR A 337 -15.09 -11.14 -6.87
CA THR A 337 -16.17 -10.15 -6.89
C THR A 337 -16.51 -9.66 -5.48
N THR A 338 -16.46 -10.54 -4.48
CA THR A 338 -16.76 -10.21 -3.08
C THR A 338 -15.73 -9.20 -2.53
N LEU A 339 -14.44 -9.49 -2.68
CA LEU A 339 -13.38 -8.58 -2.22
C LEU A 339 -13.40 -7.27 -3.01
N MET A 340 -13.58 -7.34 -4.33
CA MET A 340 -13.60 -6.14 -5.16
C MET A 340 -14.80 -5.23 -4.88
N ARG A 341 -16.00 -5.74 -4.59
CA ARG A 341 -17.11 -4.88 -4.17
C ARG A 341 -16.77 -4.09 -2.92
N ARG A 342 -16.11 -4.71 -1.95
CA ARG A 342 -15.65 -4.03 -0.74
C ARG A 342 -14.57 -3.00 -1.06
N ILE A 343 -13.50 -3.40 -1.74
CA ILE A 343 -12.40 -2.51 -2.13
C ILE A 343 -12.94 -1.32 -2.95
N CYS A 344 -13.82 -1.55 -3.92
CA CYS A 344 -14.39 -0.50 -4.73
C CYS A 344 -15.36 0.39 -3.93
N GLY A 345 -16.18 -0.19 -3.05
CA GLY A 345 -17.04 0.57 -2.15
C GLY A 345 -16.23 1.49 -1.24
N ASP A 346 -15.14 0.99 -0.69
CA ASP A 346 -14.25 1.78 0.17
C ASP A 346 -13.42 2.81 -0.62
N SER A 347 -13.16 2.58 -1.92
CA SER A 347 -12.29 3.43 -2.76
C SER A 347 -13.06 4.41 -3.63
N TYR A 348 -14.15 3.97 -4.25
CA TYR A 348 -14.90 4.74 -5.25
C TYR A 348 -16.36 4.98 -4.84
N GLY A 349 -16.82 4.38 -3.73
CA GLY A 349 -18.16 4.58 -3.21
C GLY A 349 -18.33 6.05 -2.85
N GLY A 350 -18.99 6.78 -3.74
CA GLY A 350 -19.29 8.18 -3.58
C GLY A 350 -20.14 8.42 -2.36
N THR A 351 -20.20 9.68 -1.94
CA THR A 351 -21.11 10.32 -1.01
C THR A 351 -21.84 9.33 -0.10
N LEU A 352 -21.27 9.06 1.03
CA LEU A 352 -21.85 8.24 2.08
C LEU A 352 -23.27 8.69 2.38
N HIS A 353 -24.26 8.03 1.78
CA HIS A 353 -25.50 7.88 2.48
C HIS A 353 -25.17 7.06 3.74
N SER A 354 -25.22 7.74 4.86
CA SER A 354 -25.30 7.18 6.18
C SER A 354 -26.44 6.14 6.18
N GLN A 355 -26.12 4.91 5.84
CA GLN A 355 -26.91 3.75 6.16
C GLN A 355 -26.10 2.94 7.16
N THR A 356 -26.55 3.01 8.39
CA THR A 356 -26.23 2.10 9.48
C THR A 356 -26.26 0.66 8.96
N ALA A 357 -25.11 0.18 8.51
CA ALA A 357 -24.89 -1.24 8.34
C ALA A 357 -24.79 -1.81 9.77
N GLU A 358 -25.73 -2.62 10.17
CA GLU A 358 -25.62 -3.42 11.39
C GLU A 358 -24.28 -4.15 11.39
N PRO A 359 -23.54 -4.13 12.51
CA PRO A 359 -22.29 -4.84 12.59
C PRO A 359 -22.54 -6.34 12.44
N THR A 360 -22.09 -6.92 11.32
CA THR A 360 -21.92 -8.36 11.23
C THR A 360 -21.05 -8.77 12.42
N PRO A 361 -21.49 -9.71 13.29
CA PRO A 361 -20.76 -10.05 14.49
C PRO A 361 -19.35 -10.49 14.11
N ALA A 362 -18.37 -9.73 14.55
CA ALA A 362 -16.97 -10.07 14.46
C ALA A 362 -16.79 -11.41 15.14
N ALA A 363 -16.46 -12.45 14.38
CA ALA A 363 -16.03 -13.72 14.95
C ALA A 363 -14.86 -13.39 15.88
N SER A 364 -15.08 -13.68 17.17
CA SER A 364 -14.26 -13.29 18.28
C SER A 364 -12.82 -13.72 18.13
N PHE A 365 -11.92 -12.76 17.85
CA PHE A 365 -10.47 -12.96 17.93
C PHE A 365 -9.96 -13.18 19.38
N GLU A 366 -10.85 -13.09 20.38
CA GLU A 366 -10.48 -13.31 21.78
C GLU A 366 -10.31 -14.80 22.17
N ALA A 367 -10.87 -15.73 21.40
CA ALA A 367 -10.81 -17.15 21.75
C ALA A 367 -9.43 -17.81 21.53
N ALA A 368 -8.58 -17.28 20.66
CA ALA A 368 -7.28 -17.88 20.38
C ALA A 368 -6.20 -17.49 21.39
N ALA A 369 -6.30 -16.33 22.03
CA ALA A 369 -5.33 -15.87 23.02
C ALA A 369 -5.53 -16.55 24.39
N VAL A 370 -6.77 -16.93 24.72
CA VAL A 370 -7.10 -17.59 26.01
C VAL A 370 -6.67 -19.06 26.01
N SER A 371 -6.63 -19.74 24.86
CA SER A 371 -6.26 -21.15 24.75
C SER A 371 -4.75 -21.39 24.98
N GLN A 372 -3.90 -20.43 24.67
CA GLN A 372 -2.45 -20.57 24.86
C GLN A 372 -2.01 -20.34 26.32
N ALA A 373 -2.74 -19.50 27.06
CA ALA A 373 -2.48 -19.29 28.49
C ALA A 373 -2.93 -20.47 29.35
N ALA A 374 -3.99 -21.17 28.96
CA ALA A 374 -4.50 -22.34 29.68
C ALA A 374 -3.60 -23.59 29.52
N LEU A 375 -2.89 -23.73 28.40
CA LEU A 375 -1.96 -24.83 28.15
C LEU A 375 -0.64 -24.70 28.92
N LEU A 376 -0.23 -23.49 29.25
CA LEU A 376 0.98 -23.24 30.05
C LEU A 376 0.77 -23.42 31.56
N THR A 377 -0.46 -23.36 32.04
CA THR A 377 -0.80 -23.53 33.45
C THR A 377 -0.96 -25.02 33.83
N LEU A 378 -1.29 -25.88 32.86
CA LEU A 378 -1.44 -27.32 33.09
C LEU A 378 -0.10 -28.09 33.04
N ALA A 379 0.98 -27.51 32.51
CA ALA A 379 2.30 -28.10 32.47
C ALA A 379 3.13 -27.82 33.75
N ALA A 380 2.66 -26.95 34.65
CA ALA A 380 3.36 -26.56 35.89
C ALA A 380 2.85 -27.27 37.18
N SER A 381 1.91 -28.22 37.06
CA SER A 381 1.32 -28.91 38.22
C SER A 381 1.54 -30.44 38.25
N SER A 382 2.56 -30.95 37.53
CA SER A 382 2.96 -32.34 37.59
C SER A 382 4.46 -32.42 37.78
N ASP A 383 4.90 -32.07 39.01
CA ASP A 383 6.10 -32.57 39.71
C ASP A 383 5.84 -32.48 41.22
#